data_8dd8818824f57589083c6145f5607a75
#
_entry.id   8dd8818824f57589083c6145f5607a75
#
_cell.length_a   1.000
_cell.length_b   1.000
_cell.length_c   1.000
_cell.angle_alpha   90.00
_cell.angle_beta   90.00
_cell.angle_gamma   90.00
#
_symmetry.space_group_name_H-M   'P 1'
#
loop_
_entity.id
_entity.type
_entity.pdbx_description
1 polymer ?
#
loop_
_entity_poly.entity_id
_entity_poly.type
_entity_poly.pdbx_seq_one_letter_code
_entity_poly.pdbx_strand_id
1 'polypeptide(L)'
;MICISMICMSATLLAAAEPGQIVRVSQTQHFDFPSGGTIRLKNSTGVLTIEAWDRPEVEITTIKSTKVEIASTGREGAAQKLGKVHVACQLRGNELMVTTAFPGPRDFPLRFDLEYHIKAPANTRIVDHHHFGDVNIDGLVNDIDVSVGQGEIMLHLPQEGLYSIQAKSNFGSVNSDFSELEKHSWWLLGHRSVNANTGAALHLNLKVEFGDIVLLRTRLPKAPDSLLSARRAEGL
;
A
#
# COMPACT_ATOMS: atom_id res chain seq x y z
N MET A 1 3.98 21.19 22.10
CA MET A 1 3.16 21.83 21.04
C MET A 1 2.34 20.71 20.40
N ILE A 2 1.04 20.69 20.66
CA ILE A 2 0.14 19.61 20.21
C ILE A 2 -0.37 20.05 18.83
N CYS A 3 0.06 19.37 17.77
CA CYS A 3 -0.44 19.61 16.42
C CYS A 3 -1.86 18.97 16.32
N ILE A 4 -2.87 19.80 16.24
CA ILE A 4 -4.26 19.37 16.03
C ILE A 4 -4.44 19.15 14.54
N SER A 5 -4.55 17.89 14.14
CA SER A 5 -4.91 17.49 12.77
C SER A 5 -6.36 17.89 12.48
N MET A 6 -6.57 18.70 11.46
CA MET A 6 -7.89 19.16 11.04
C MET A 6 -8.57 18.06 10.22
N ILE A 7 -9.57 17.41 10.81
CA ILE A 7 -10.39 16.38 10.16
C ILE A 7 -11.48 17.07 9.35
N CYS A 8 -11.38 17.01 8.02
CA CYS A 8 -12.42 17.45 7.11
C CYS A 8 -13.38 16.28 6.84
N MET A 9 -14.55 16.30 7.49
CA MET A 9 -15.61 15.29 7.33
C MET A 9 -16.65 15.82 6.34
N SER A 10 -16.59 15.35 5.09
CA SER A 10 -17.69 15.57 4.14
C SER A 10 -18.59 14.34 4.07
N ALA A 11 -19.76 14.44 4.69
CA ALA A 11 -20.81 13.43 4.59
C ALA A 11 -21.84 13.86 3.54
N THR A 12 -21.93 13.12 2.43
CA THR A 12 -23.03 13.27 1.47
C THR A 12 -24.12 12.25 1.77
N LEU A 13 -25.32 12.74 2.15
CA LEU A 13 -26.54 11.96 2.27
C LEU A 13 -27.22 11.82 0.90
N LEU A 14 -27.57 10.60 0.48
CA LEU A 14 -28.46 10.35 -0.66
C LEU A 14 -29.37 9.14 -0.50
N ALA A 15 -30.58 9.32 -0.93
CA ALA A 15 -31.72 8.49 -1.37
C ALA A 15 -31.72 6.94 -1.14
N ALA A 16 -32.93 6.38 -0.98
CA ALA A 16 -33.25 4.97 -0.77
C ALA A 16 -32.52 4.04 -1.77
N ALA A 17 -31.80 3.05 -1.22
CA ALA A 17 -30.97 2.15 -2.00
C ALA A 17 -31.73 0.87 -2.34
N GLU A 18 -31.70 0.47 -3.63
CA GLU A 18 -32.19 -0.82 -4.09
C GLU A 18 -31.26 -1.97 -3.66
N PRO A 19 -31.78 -3.21 -3.54
CA PRO A 19 -30.98 -4.38 -3.18
C PRO A 19 -29.82 -4.59 -4.17
N GLY A 20 -28.60 -4.81 -3.65
CA GLY A 20 -27.39 -4.95 -4.45
C GLY A 20 -26.60 -3.65 -4.66
N GLN A 21 -27.12 -2.52 -4.21
CA GLN A 21 -26.39 -1.25 -4.25
C GLN A 21 -25.18 -1.26 -3.30
N ILE A 22 -24.04 -0.70 -3.77
CA ILE A 22 -22.82 -0.60 -2.96
C ILE A 22 -22.90 0.69 -2.14
N VAL A 23 -22.72 0.60 -0.83
CA VAL A 23 -22.46 1.73 0.05
C VAL A 23 -20.96 1.87 0.22
N ARG A 24 -20.45 3.08 0.00
CA ARG A 24 -19.03 3.42 0.10
C ARG A 24 -18.84 4.61 1.04
N VAL A 25 -17.82 4.51 1.91
CA VAL A 25 -17.40 5.60 2.81
C VAL A 25 -15.92 5.81 2.61
N SER A 26 -15.53 7.04 2.29
CA SER A 26 -14.12 7.43 2.11
C SER A 26 -13.71 8.42 3.19
N GLN A 27 -12.47 8.30 3.67
CA GLN A 27 -11.86 9.22 4.62
C GLN A 27 -10.42 9.49 4.19
N THR A 28 -10.02 10.76 4.10
CA THR A 28 -8.65 11.17 3.79
C THR A 28 -8.04 11.89 4.99
N GLN A 29 -6.79 11.59 5.29
CA GLN A 29 -5.97 12.20 6.34
C GLN A 29 -4.62 12.61 5.78
N HIS A 30 -4.09 13.73 6.27
CA HIS A 30 -2.78 14.26 5.88
C HIS A 30 -1.89 14.40 7.11
N PHE A 31 -0.61 14.08 6.93
CA PHE A 31 0.40 14.18 7.98
C PHE A 31 1.65 14.83 7.41
N ASP A 32 2.14 15.88 8.05
CA ASP A 32 3.49 16.38 7.77
C ASP A 32 4.48 15.25 8.05
N PHE A 33 5.27 14.87 7.05
CA PHE A 33 6.08 13.67 7.15
C PHE A 33 7.49 13.92 6.66
N PRO A 34 8.50 13.71 7.52
CA PRO A 34 9.89 13.94 7.14
C PRO A 34 10.36 12.89 6.13
N SER A 35 11.24 13.32 5.21
CA SER A 35 11.93 12.38 4.32
C SER A 35 12.69 11.32 5.12
N GLY A 36 12.64 10.08 4.69
CA GLY A 36 13.23 8.93 5.40
C GLY A 36 12.41 8.42 6.58
N GLY A 37 11.18 8.90 6.77
CA GLY A 37 10.27 8.38 7.76
C GLY A 37 9.78 6.96 7.44
N THR A 38 9.13 6.32 8.40
CA THR A 38 8.60 4.95 8.28
C THR A 38 7.09 4.96 8.35
N ILE A 39 6.43 4.29 7.40
CA ILE A 39 5.01 3.94 7.50
C ILE A 39 4.91 2.49 7.91
N ARG A 40 4.22 2.25 9.02
CA ARG A 40 3.97 0.90 9.54
C ARG A 40 2.49 0.61 9.55
N LEU A 41 2.07 -0.40 8.77
CA LEU A 41 0.70 -0.89 8.78
C LEU A 41 0.59 -2.12 9.68
N LYS A 42 -0.50 -2.18 10.45
CA LYS A 42 -0.82 -3.31 11.33
C LYS A 42 -2.28 -3.73 11.12
N ASN A 43 -2.48 -5.05 11.02
CA ASN A 43 -3.79 -5.65 10.78
C ASN A 43 -4.46 -5.12 9.51
N SER A 44 -3.65 -4.80 8.48
CA SER A 44 -4.15 -4.39 7.18
C SER A 44 -4.82 -5.55 6.46
N THR A 45 -5.83 -5.24 5.68
CA THR A 45 -6.56 -6.19 4.83
C THR A 45 -7.27 -5.44 3.71
N GLY A 46 -7.51 -6.09 2.59
CA GLY A 46 -8.10 -5.49 1.39
C GLY A 46 -7.02 -5.05 0.40
N VAL A 47 -7.25 -3.99 -0.35
CA VAL A 47 -6.28 -3.48 -1.33
C VAL A 47 -5.46 -2.36 -0.73
N LEU A 48 -4.15 -2.50 -0.74
CA LEU A 48 -3.20 -1.47 -0.32
C LEU A 48 -2.45 -0.96 -1.55
N THR A 49 -2.56 0.33 -1.83
CA THR A 49 -1.80 1.01 -2.87
C THR A 49 -0.95 2.10 -2.23
N ILE A 50 0.35 2.08 -2.46
CA ILE A 50 1.31 3.09 -1.99
C ILE A 50 2.01 3.69 -3.21
N GLU A 51 1.91 5.00 -3.36
CA GLU A 51 2.52 5.75 -4.47
C GLU A 51 3.50 6.78 -3.93
N ALA A 52 4.68 6.85 -4.54
CA ALA A 52 5.64 7.89 -4.23
C ALA A 52 5.19 9.24 -4.83
N TRP A 53 5.41 10.32 -4.07
CA TRP A 53 5.24 11.67 -4.56
C TRP A 53 6.35 12.62 -4.07
N ASP A 54 6.34 13.86 -4.53
CA ASP A 54 7.37 14.86 -4.27
C ASP A 54 7.06 15.82 -3.09
N ARG A 55 5.98 15.53 -2.31
CA ARG A 55 5.57 16.37 -1.19
C ARG A 55 6.12 15.86 0.14
N PRO A 56 6.45 16.75 1.11
CA PRO A 56 6.93 16.37 2.44
C PRO A 56 5.75 16.04 3.38
N GLU A 57 4.79 15.28 2.90
CA GLU A 57 3.60 14.84 3.65
C GLU A 57 3.20 13.43 3.24
N VAL A 58 2.40 12.78 4.07
CA VAL A 58 1.70 11.55 3.74
C VAL A 58 0.21 11.83 3.65
N GLU A 59 -0.41 11.44 2.53
CA GLU A 59 -1.85 11.41 2.35
C GLU A 59 -2.32 9.96 2.45
N ILE A 60 -3.27 9.69 3.34
CA ILE A 60 -3.91 8.37 3.49
C ILE A 60 -5.38 8.51 3.19
N THR A 61 -5.84 7.90 2.11
CA THR A 61 -7.26 7.75 1.81
C THR A 61 -7.68 6.31 2.06
N THR A 62 -8.62 6.12 2.97
CA THR A 62 -9.25 4.83 3.23
C THR A 62 -10.65 4.81 2.66
N ILE A 63 -10.96 3.75 1.91
CA ILE A 63 -12.28 3.54 1.30
C ILE A 63 -12.84 2.23 1.86
N LYS A 64 -14.00 2.34 2.51
CA LYS A 64 -14.75 1.18 3.02
C LYS A 64 -16.00 1.00 2.19
N SER A 65 -16.26 -0.20 1.68
CA SER A 65 -17.47 -0.48 0.92
C SER A 65 -18.14 -1.80 1.33
N THR A 66 -19.45 -1.87 1.17
CA THR A 66 -20.24 -3.09 1.40
C THR A 66 -21.48 -3.09 0.51
N LYS A 67 -21.98 -4.29 0.19
CA LYS A 67 -23.24 -4.44 -0.52
C LYS A 67 -24.41 -4.34 0.46
N VAL A 68 -25.48 -3.68 0.03
CA VAL A 68 -26.74 -3.65 0.77
C VAL A 68 -27.43 -5.03 0.62
N GLU A 69 -27.64 -5.69 1.75
CA GLU A 69 -28.37 -6.97 1.78
C GLU A 69 -29.88 -6.72 1.88
N ILE A 70 -30.67 -7.55 1.15
CA ILE A 70 -32.15 -7.42 1.10
C ILE A 70 -32.80 -7.55 2.48
N ALA A 71 -32.22 -8.35 3.37
CA ALA A 71 -32.73 -8.63 4.71
C ALA A 71 -32.20 -7.69 5.81
N SER A 72 -31.36 -6.74 5.48
CA SER A 72 -30.77 -5.80 6.44
C SER A 72 -31.52 -4.47 6.44
N THR A 73 -31.27 -3.66 7.45
CA THR A 73 -31.84 -2.32 7.66
C THR A 73 -31.56 -1.31 6.51
N GLY A 74 -31.32 -1.81 5.30
CA GLY A 74 -31.07 -1.02 4.11
C GLY A 74 -29.70 -0.30 4.15
N ARG A 75 -29.66 0.87 3.54
CA ARG A 75 -28.44 1.68 3.42
C ARG A 75 -27.87 2.13 4.77
N GLU A 76 -28.73 2.47 5.72
CA GLU A 76 -28.31 2.87 7.07
C GLU A 76 -27.61 1.72 7.80
N GLY A 77 -28.17 0.51 7.75
CA GLY A 77 -27.53 -0.66 8.35
C GLY A 77 -26.18 -1.00 7.70
N ALA A 78 -26.06 -0.83 6.38
CA ALA A 78 -24.79 -1.00 5.68
C ALA A 78 -23.75 0.06 6.13
N ALA A 79 -24.16 1.34 6.21
CA ALA A 79 -23.29 2.41 6.70
C ALA A 79 -22.87 2.21 8.17
N GLN A 80 -23.79 1.73 9.02
CA GLN A 80 -23.50 1.40 10.42
C GLN A 80 -22.50 0.25 10.55
N LYS A 81 -22.58 -0.78 9.69
CA LYS A 81 -21.60 -1.87 9.64
C LYS A 81 -20.21 -1.34 9.26
N LEU A 82 -20.12 -0.47 8.24
CA LEU A 82 -18.85 0.16 7.83
C LEU A 82 -18.27 1.08 8.92
N GLY A 83 -19.13 1.73 9.70
CA GLY A 83 -18.71 2.56 10.83
C GLY A 83 -18.01 1.79 11.96
N LYS A 84 -18.20 0.48 12.04
CA LYS A 84 -17.52 -0.39 13.02
C LYS A 84 -16.09 -0.73 12.65
N VAL A 85 -15.71 -0.58 11.38
CA VAL A 85 -14.32 -0.76 10.92
C VAL A 85 -13.58 0.55 11.15
N HIS A 86 -12.58 0.54 11.99
CA HIS A 86 -11.81 1.73 12.32
C HIS A 86 -10.38 1.62 11.79
N VAL A 87 -9.95 2.62 11.02
CA VAL A 87 -8.56 2.80 10.61
C VAL A 87 -8.02 4.00 11.38
N ALA A 88 -7.10 3.73 12.31
CA ALA A 88 -6.46 4.74 13.14
C ALA A 88 -5.05 5.03 12.61
N CYS A 89 -4.75 6.30 12.37
CA CYS A 89 -3.44 6.76 11.94
C CYS A 89 -2.82 7.60 13.07
N GLN A 90 -1.59 7.26 13.48
CA GLN A 90 -0.87 7.96 14.55
C GLN A 90 0.57 8.24 14.12
N LEU A 91 0.92 9.51 14.03
CA LEU A 91 2.29 9.94 13.78
C LEU A 91 3.03 10.10 15.12
N ARG A 92 4.18 9.43 15.27
CA ARG A 92 5.08 9.52 16.43
C ARG A 92 6.51 9.75 15.93
N GLY A 93 6.99 10.97 16.05
CA GLY A 93 8.29 11.35 15.49
C GLY A 93 8.29 11.18 13.97
N ASN A 94 9.12 10.28 13.46
CA ASN A 94 9.22 9.94 12.04
C ASN A 94 8.52 8.61 11.67
N GLU A 95 7.72 8.02 12.57
CA GLU A 95 6.96 6.79 12.30
C GLU A 95 5.46 7.08 12.28
N LEU A 96 4.81 6.80 11.14
CA LEU A 96 3.37 6.84 10.98
C LEU A 96 2.81 5.43 11.09
N MET A 97 2.07 5.18 12.18
CA MET A 97 1.41 3.89 12.42
C MET A 97 -0.02 3.94 11.91
N VAL A 98 -0.36 3.03 11.01
CA VAL A 98 -1.71 2.79 10.49
C VAL A 98 -2.20 1.47 11.06
N THR A 99 -3.28 1.50 11.85
CA THR A 99 -3.82 0.30 12.51
C THR A 99 -5.29 0.15 12.17
N THR A 100 -5.66 -1.04 11.69
CA THR A 100 -7.06 -1.36 11.42
C THR A 100 -7.64 -2.21 12.52
N ALA A 101 -8.80 -1.79 13.05
CA ALA A 101 -9.55 -2.50 14.06
C ALA A 101 -10.89 -2.96 13.49
N PHE A 102 -11.19 -4.24 13.66
CA PHE A 102 -12.40 -4.90 13.23
C PHE A 102 -13.30 -5.20 14.42
N PRO A 103 -14.64 -5.15 14.25
CA PRO A 103 -15.60 -5.31 15.36
C PRO A 103 -15.66 -6.73 15.94
N GLY A 104 -15.05 -7.72 15.29
CA GLY A 104 -14.98 -9.09 15.81
C GLY A 104 -14.68 -10.14 14.77
N PRO A 105 -14.28 -11.35 15.20
CA PRO A 105 -13.83 -12.41 14.29
C PRO A 105 -14.94 -13.01 13.41
N ARG A 106 -16.22 -12.82 13.77
CA ARG A 106 -17.37 -13.34 12.99
C ARG A 106 -17.73 -12.45 11.81
N ASP A 107 -17.34 -11.18 11.83
CA ASP A 107 -17.68 -10.21 10.78
C ASP A 107 -16.55 -10.05 9.74
N PHE A 108 -15.47 -10.79 9.91
CA PHE A 108 -14.31 -10.81 9.03
C PHE A 108 -14.37 -12.03 8.09
N PRO A 109 -13.97 -11.95 6.86
CA PRO A 109 -13.72 -10.91 5.85
C PRO A 109 -14.87 -10.74 4.84
N LEU A 110 -16.05 -11.35 5.05
CA LEU A 110 -17.01 -11.66 3.99
C LEU A 110 -18.03 -10.56 3.68
N ARG A 111 -17.99 -9.42 4.38
CA ARG A 111 -19.10 -8.44 4.31
C ARG A 111 -18.72 -7.02 3.95
N PHE A 112 -17.45 -6.72 3.76
CA PHE A 112 -17.00 -5.39 3.35
C PHE A 112 -15.65 -5.46 2.62
N ASP A 113 -15.42 -4.51 1.74
CA ASP A 113 -14.15 -4.28 1.08
C ASP A 113 -13.47 -3.07 1.72
N LEU A 114 -12.15 -3.13 1.86
CA LEU A 114 -11.32 -2.05 2.40
C LEU A 114 -10.19 -1.77 1.43
N GLU A 115 -10.01 -0.50 1.12
CA GLU A 115 -8.95 -0.02 0.24
C GLU A 115 -8.16 1.06 0.98
N TYR A 116 -6.84 1.02 0.88
CA TYR A 116 -5.93 2.05 1.35
C TYR A 116 -5.19 2.62 0.15
N HIS A 117 -5.29 3.92 -0.03
CA HIS A 117 -4.48 4.66 -0.99
C HIS A 117 -3.57 5.60 -0.18
N ILE A 118 -2.28 5.34 -0.23
CA ILE A 118 -1.26 6.09 0.51
C ILE A 118 -0.34 6.75 -0.49
N LYS A 119 -0.21 8.08 -0.39
CA LYS A 119 0.84 8.82 -1.09
C LYS A 119 1.87 9.28 -0.08
N ALA A 120 3.14 9.01 -0.35
CA ALA A 120 4.23 9.26 0.57
C ALA A 120 5.49 9.79 -0.15
N PRO A 121 6.38 10.52 0.55
CA PRO A 121 7.67 10.88 -0.02
C PRO A 121 8.41 9.65 -0.56
N ALA A 122 9.08 9.78 -1.70
CA ALA A 122 9.75 8.64 -2.35
C ALA A 122 10.74 7.89 -1.42
N ASN A 123 11.40 8.61 -0.51
CA ASN A 123 12.32 8.05 0.47
C ASN A 123 11.59 7.62 1.77
N THR A 124 10.45 6.95 1.66
CA THR A 124 9.70 6.43 2.80
C THR A 124 9.94 4.93 2.95
N ARG A 125 10.28 4.49 4.18
CA ARG A 125 10.37 3.08 4.52
C ARG A 125 8.98 2.50 4.78
N ILE A 126 8.71 1.30 4.25
CA ILE A 126 7.44 0.59 4.46
C ILE A 126 7.66 -0.66 5.29
N VAL A 127 6.79 -0.87 6.28
CA VAL A 127 6.67 -2.12 7.03
C VAL A 127 5.19 -2.49 7.10
N ASP A 128 4.81 -3.58 6.44
CA ASP A 128 3.41 -4.03 6.41
C ASP A 128 3.25 -5.51 6.71
N HIS A 129 2.31 -5.81 7.59
CA HIS A 129 1.82 -7.17 7.85
C HIS A 129 0.36 -7.25 7.41
N HIS A 130 0.17 -7.69 6.17
CA HIS A 130 -1.12 -7.74 5.49
C HIS A 130 -1.75 -9.13 5.60
N HIS A 131 -3.01 -9.21 6.00
CA HIS A 131 -3.67 -10.50 6.15
C HIS A 131 -4.22 -11.04 4.83
N PHE A 132 -5.02 -10.23 4.13
CA PHE A 132 -5.70 -10.61 2.89
C PHE A 132 -5.76 -9.44 1.94
N GLY A 133 -5.56 -9.71 0.65
CA GLY A 133 -5.68 -8.74 -0.44
C GLY A 133 -4.33 -8.37 -1.01
N ASP A 134 -4.36 -7.44 -1.96
CA ASP A 134 -3.21 -7.12 -2.78
C ASP A 134 -2.49 -5.88 -2.28
N VAL A 135 -1.17 -5.91 -2.38
CA VAL A 135 -0.28 -4.81 -2.00
C VAL A 135 0.46 -4.32 -3.23
N ASN A 136 0.17 -3.08 -3.65
CA ASN A 136 0.78 -2.43 -4.78
C ASN A 136 1.64 -1.26 -4.30
N ILE A 137 2.93 -1.24 -4.65
CA ILE A 137 3.86 -0.18 -4.25
C ILE A 137 4.58 0.34 -5.49
N ASP A 138 4.53 1.66 -5.68
CA ASP A 138 5.12 2.32 -6.85
C ASP A 138 6.04 3.48 -6.45
N GLY A 139 7.23 3.50 -7.05
CA GLY A 139 8.16 4.61 -7.05
C GLY A 139 8.90 4.88 -5.73
N LEU A 140 8.78 4.04 -4.72
CA LEU A 140 9.53 4.19 -3.48
C LEU A 140 11.01 3.80 -3.66
N VAL A 141 11.89 4.53 -2.97
CA VAL A 141 13.36 4.36 -3.01
C VAL A 141 13.93 4.22 -1.58
N ASN A 142 13.33 3.36 -0.77
CA ASN A 142 13.78 3.03 0.58
C ASN A 142 13.49 1.54 0.87
N ASP A 143 13.84 1.09 2.07
CA ASP A 143 13.59 -0.28 2.51
C ASP A 143 12.09 -0.60 2.53
N ILE A 144 11.74 -1.78 2.02
CA ILE A 144 10.37 -2.29 1.98
C ILE A 144 10.34 -3.67 2.62
N ASP A 145 9.56 -3.82 3.68
CA ASP A 145 9.33 -5.08 4.39
C ASP A 145 7.83 -5.37 4.40
N VAL A 146 7.39 -6.30 3.54
CA VAL A 146 5.98 -6.61 3.34
C VAL A 146 5.75 -8.12 3.46
N SER A 147 4.80 -8.48 4.31
CA SER A 147 4.35 -9.85 4.49
C SER A 147 2.84 -9.95 4.28
N VAL A 148 2.40 -10.77 3.32
CA VAL A 148 1.00 -10.98 2.96
C VAL A 148 0.59 -12.42 3.27
N GLY A 149 -0.53 -12.61 3.95
CA GLY A 149 -1.08 -13.93 4.21
C GLY A 149 -1.67 -14.56 2.95
N GLN A 150 -2.57 -13.84 2.28
CA GLN A 150 -3.18 -14.28 1.02
C GLN A 150 -3.43 -13.09 0.10
N GLY A 151 -2.87 -13.11 -1.10
CA GLY A 151 -2.97 -12.04 -2.10
C GLY A 151 -1.70 -11.91 -2.92
N GLU A 152 -1.56 -10.79 -3.59
CA GLU A 152 -0.41 -10.49 -4.46
C GLU A 152 0.39 -9.30 -3.94
N ILE A 153 1.72 -9.36 -4.08
CA ILE A 153 2.59 -8.20 -3.90
C ILE A 153 3.09 -7.78 -5.27
N MET A 154 2.79 -6.54 -5.68
CA MET A 154 3.31 -5.94 -6.89
C MET A 154 4.16 -4.71 -6.56
N LEU A 155 5.43 -4.74 -6.93
CA LEU A 155 6.36 -3.63 -6.75
C LEU A 155 6.82 -3.08 -8.09
N HIS A 156 6.69 -1.78 -8.27
CA HIS A 156 7.29 -1.02 -9.36
C HIS A 156 8.51 -0.27 -8.83
N LEU A 157 9.69 -0.72 -9.26
CA LEU A 157 10.96 -0.20 -8.78
C LEU A 157 11.70 0.57 -9.88
N PRO A 158 12.34 1.71 -9.57
CA PRO A 158 13.20 2.40 -10.51
C PRO A 158 14.31 1.50 -11.07
N GLN A 159 14.57 1.59 -12.37
CA GLN A 159 15.56 0.73 -13.05
C GLN A 159 16.98 0.94 -12.52
N GLU A 160 17.32 2.14 -12.08
CA GLU A 160 18.68 2.56 -11.68
C GLU A 160 19.00 2.31 -10.20
N GLY A 161 18.13 1.64 -9.45
CA GLY A 161 18.35 1.32 -8.04
C GLY A 161 19.24 0.09 -7.82
N LEU A 162 20.07 0.15 -6.77
CA LEU A 162 20.81 -1.01 -6.26
C LEU A 162 19.99 -1.66 -5.14
N TYR A 163 19.40 -2.81 -5.42
CA TYR A 163 18.48 -3.50 -4.51
C TYR A 163 19.05 -4.82 -4.01
N SER A 164 18.94 -5.07 -2.70
CA SER A 164 19.02 -6.40 -2.13
C SER A 164 17.60 -6.94 -1.98
N ILE A 165 17.23 -7.90 -2.81
CA ILE A 165 15.86 -8.40 -2.89
C ILE A 165 15.78 -9.80 -2.30
N GLN A 166 14.91 -9.96 -1.31
CA GLN A 166 14.48 -11.25 -0.78
C GLN A 166 12.97 -11.36 -1.00
N ALA A 167 12.56 -12.18 -1.95
CA ALA A 167 11.16 -12.40 -2.26
C ALA A 167 10.84 -13.89 -2.14
N LYS A 168 9.83 -14.23 -1.35
CA LYS A 168 9.42 -15.61 -1.08
C LYS A 168 7.90 -15.77 -1.14
N SER A 169 7.42 -16.67 -1.98
CA SER A 169 6.06 -17.19 -1.93
C SER A 169 6.07 -18.63 -1.43
N ASN A 170 5.25 -18.95 -0.43
CA ASN A 170 5.13 -20.31 0.06
C ASN A 170 4.24 -21.15 -0.87
N PHE A 171 3.12 -20.59 -1.37
CA PHE A 171 2.21 -21.24 -2.32
C PHE A 171 1.87 -20.23 -3.43
N GLY A 172 2.68 -20.24 -4.50
CA GLY A 172 2.55 -19.32 -5.61
C GLY A 172 3.84 -19.14 -6.37
N SER A 173 3.99 -17.99 -7.01
CA SER A 173 5.15 -17.68 -7.85
C SER A 173 5.84 -16.38 -7.46
N VAL A 174 7.11 -16.25 -7.84
CA VAL A 174 7.86 -15.00 -7.82
C VAL A 174 8.30 -14.68 -9.23
N ASN A 175 7.75 -13.61 -9.79
CA ASN A 175 8.05 -13.14 -11.14
C ASN A 175 8.80 -11.80 -11.06
N SER A 176 9.83 -11.63 -11.89
CA SER A 176 10.66 -10.43 -11.82
C SER A 176 11.28 -10.12 -13.17
N ASP A 177 11.31 -8.82 -13.49
CA ASP A 177 12.04 -8.25 -14.63
C ASP A 177 13.54 -8.09 -14.34
N PHE A 178 13.96 -8.36 -13.09
CA PHE A 178 15.36 -8.28 -12.69
C PHE A 178 16.08 -9.57 -13.09
N SER A 179 16.88 -9.53 -14.17
CA SER A 179 17.60 -10.71 -14.72
C SER A 179 18.72 -11.23 -13.82
N GLU A 180 19.16 -10.43 -12.85
CA GLU A 180 20.29 -10.73 -11.96
C GLU A 180 19.85 -11.54 -10.72
N LEU A 181 18.56 -11.87 -10.61
CA LEU A 181 18.02 -12.58 -9.46
C LEU A 181 18.22 -14.08 -9.60
N GLU A 182 18.87 -14.69 -8.61
CA GLU A 182 18.91 -16.14 -8.49
C GLU A 182 17.54 -16.67 -8.06
N LYS A 183 16.99 -17.59 -8.85
CA LYS A 183 15.68 -18.20 -8.58
C LYS A 183 15.87 -19.61 -8.01
N HIS A 184 15.41 -19.82 -6.78
CA HIS A 184 15.34 -21.12 -6.15
C HIS A 184 13.89 -21.60 -6.11
N SER A 185 13.61 -22.75 -6.72
CA SER A 185 12.26 -23.35 -6.70
C SER A 185 12.34 -24.73 -6.08
N TRP A 186 11.51 -24.98 -5.08
CA TRP A 186 11.36 -26.31 -4.48
C TRP A 186 10.05 -26.95 -4.99
N TRP A 187 10.17 -27.95 -5.83
CA TRP A 187 9.07 -28.46 -6.68
C TRP A 187 7.92 -29.15 -5.92
N LEU A 188 8.10 -29.58 -4.67
CA LEU A 188 7.09 -30.31 -3.89
C LEU A 188 6.02 -29.42 -3.23
N LEU A 189 6.28 -28.13 -3.00
CA LEU A 189 5.37 -27.22 -2.27
C LEU A 189 5.21 -25.85 -2.93
N GLY A 190 5.70 -25.69 -4.18
CA GLY A 190 5.55 -24.43 -4.91
C GLY A 190 6.37 -23.25 -4.37
N HIS A 191 7.23 -23.46 -3.38
CA HIS A 191 8.05 -22.38 -2.82
C HIS A 191 9.01 -21.83 -3.86
N ARG A 192 8.92 -20.52 -4.12
CA ARG A 192 9.89 -19.79 -4.93
C ARG A 192 10.54 -18.72 -4.07
N SER A 193 11.84 -18.67 -4.13
CA SER A 193 12.64 -17.64 -3.47
C SER A 193 13.50 -16.96 -4.52
N VAL A 194 13.55 -15.66 -4.49
CA VAL A 194 14.41 -14.85 -5.35
C VAL A 194 15.31 -14.05 -4.43
N ASN A 195 16.63 -14.23 -4.55
CA ASN A 195 17.62 -13.49 -3.77
C ASN A 195 18.52 -12.73 -4.73
N ALA A 196 18.71 -11.45 -4.49
CA ALA A 196 19.76 -10.67 -5.12
C ALA A 196 20.53 -9.93 -4.05
N ASN A 197 21.81 -10.15 -3.98
CA ASN A 197 22.71 -9.39 -3.13
C ASN A 197 23.67 -8.63 -4.05
N THR A 198 23.33 -7.38 -4.36
CA THR A 198 24.10 -6.55 -5.31
C THR A 198 25.00 -5.52 -4.59
N GLY A 199 25.31 -5.73 -3.31
CA GLY A 199 26.02 -4.73 -2.51
C GLY A 199 25.16 -3.49 -2.23
N ALA A 200 23.88 -3.70 -2.11
CA ALA A 200 22.85 -2.70 -2.25
C ALA A 200 22.67 -1.81 -1.03
N ALA A 201 22.25 -0.58 -1.32
CA ALA A 201 21.84 0.40 -0.31
C ALA A 201 20.38 0.19 0.17
N LEU A 202 19.56 -0.55 -0.58
CA LEU A 202 18.12 -0.71 -0.32
C LEU A 202 17.74 -2.19 -0.15
N HIS A 203 17.00 -2.50 0.90
CA HIS A 203 16.60 -3.86 1.24
C HIS A 203 15.10 -4.05 1.03
N LEU A 204 14.76 -5.01 0.16
CA LEU A 204 13.39 -5.43 -0.12
C LEU A 204 13.17 -6.83 0.43
N ASN A 205 12.35 -6.95 1.47
CA ASN A 205 11.96 -8.21 2.08
C ASN A 205 10.46 -8.44 1.85
N LEU A 206 10.14 -9.39 0.96
CA LEU A 206 8.79 -9.64 0.49
C LEU A 206 8.40 -11.09 0.75
N LYS A 207 7.29 -11.30 1.43
CA LYS A 207 6.81 -12.63 1.75
C LYS A 207 5.32 -12.76 1.49
N VAL A 208 4.93 -13.84 0.81
CA VAL A 208 3.52 -14.22 0.61
C VAL A 208 3.33 -15.66 1.04
N GLU A 209 2.30 -15.95 1.84
CA GLU A 209 1.95 -17.32 2.19
C GLU A 209 1.20 -18.00 1.02
N PHE A 210 0.12 -17.37 0.52
CA PHE A 210 -0.69 -17.85 -0.61
C PHE A 210 -0.85 -16.75 -1.64
N GLY A 211 -0.19 -16.89 -2.79
CA GLY A 211 -0.25 -15.91 -3.89
C GLY A 211 1.10 -15.58 -4.48
N ASP A 212 1.13 -14.54 -5.28
CA ASP A 212 2.26 -14.23 -6.15
C ASP A 212 2.99 -12.96 -5.72
N ILE A 213 4.26 -12.87 -6.10
CA ILE A 213 5.07 -11.65 -6.00
C ILE A 213 5.53 -11.26 -7.39
N VAL A 214 5.27 -10.01 -7.77
CA VAL A 214 5.63 -9.44 -9.07
C VAL A 214 6.51 -8.21 -8.87
N LEU A 215 7.72 -8.26 -9.42
CA LEU A 215 8.70 -7.17 -9.36
C LEU A 215 8.92 -6.62 -10.77
N LEU A 216 8.50 -5.39 -10.99
CA LEU A 216 8.56 -4.72 -12.28
C LEU A 216 9.58 -3.57 -12.24
N ARG A 217 10.35 -3.44 -13.31
CA ARG A 217 11.24 -2.29 -13.51
C ARG A 217 10.47 -1.15 -14.17
N THR A 218 10.46 0.00 -13.52
CA THR A 218 9.93 1.23 -14.13
C THR A 218 11.06 2.09 -14.66
N ARG A 219 10.97 2.49 -15.91
CA ARG A 219 11.82 3.55 -16.43
C ARG A 219 11.23 4.86 -15.95
N LEU A 220 11.99 5.59 -15.13
CA LEU A 220 11.62 6.98 -14.82
C LEU A 220 11.44 7.72 -16.16
N PRO A 221 10.39 8.52 -16.34
CA PRO A 221 10.27 9.38 -17.52
C PRO A 221 11.54 10.22 -17.58
N LYS A 222 12.30 10.13 -18.68
CA LYS A 222 13.46 10.97 -18.90
C LYS A 222 12.98 12.43 -18.80
N ALA A 223 13.58 13.18 -17.86
CA ALA A 223 13.25 14.60 -17.73
C ALA A 223 13.33 15.25 -19.13
N PRO A 224 12.35 16.04 -19.54
CA PRO A 224 12.37 16.62 -20.88
C PRO A 224 13.65 17.42 -21.07
N ASP A 225 14.36 17.17 -22.18
CA ASP A 225 15.65 17.79 -22.52
C ASP A 225 15.63 19.34 -22.53
N SER A 226 14.45 19.94 -22.38
CA SER A 226 14.25 21.39 -22.27
C SER A 226 14.90 22.03 -21.02
N LEU A 227 15.13 21.27 -19.93
CA LEU A 227 15.78 21.79 -18.72
C LEU A 227 17.31 21.79 -18.83
N LEU A 228 17.88 20.95 -19.69
CA LEU A 228 19.33 20.93 -19.94
C LEU A 228 19.77 22.00 -20.94
N SER A 229 18.88 22.42 -21.85
CA SER A 229 19.16 23.51 -22.80
C SER A 229 19.12 24.89 -22.13
N ALA A 230 18.26 25.09 -21.14
CA ALA A 230 18.18 26.36 -20.39
C ALA A 230 19.44 26.65 -19.55
N ARG A 231 20.05 25.63 -18.95
CA ARG A 231 21.31 25.80 -18.18
C ARG A 231 22.54 26.08 -19.05
N ARG A 232 22.51 25.73 -20.33
CA ARG A 232 23.60 25.99 -21.27
C ARG A 232 23.55 27.39 -21.87
N ALA A 233 22.40 28.06 -21.80
CA ALA A 233 22.22 29.42 -22.30
C ALA A 233 22.58 30.51 -21.28
N GLU A 234 22.66 30.20 -19.97
CA GLU A 234 23.01 31.13 -18.90
C GLU A 234 24.52 31.15 -18.55
N GLY A 235 25.34 30.40 -19.26
CA GLY A 235 26.78 30.23 -19.00
C GLY A 235 27.73 30.77 -20.10
N LEU A 236 27.28 31.83 -20.83
CA LEU A 236 28.13 32.56 -21.79
C LEU A 236 28.15 34.06 -21.44
#